data_c0fbad2de193adc8caabb56be9ce980a
#
_entry.id   c0fbad2de193adc8caabb56be9ce980a
#
_cell.length_a   1.000
_cell.length_b   1.000
_cell.length_c   1.000
_cell.angle_alpha   90.00
_cell.angle_beta   90.00
_cell.angle_gamma   90.00
#
_symmetry.space_group_name_H-M   'P 1'
#
loop_
_entity.id
_entity.type
_entity.pdbx_description
1 polymer ?
#
loop_
_entity_poly.entity_id
_entity_poly.type
_entity_poly.pdbx_seq_one_letter_code
_entity_poly.pdbx_strand_id
1 'polypeptide(L)'
;MKNKIILSSVMLLSAFILAACGNGEKKATETTAASTTKAQKTTPGSSSRAKEISLADTQRIGNENFGYINIPKDWVVYNFKAQSSKTQSSKTLKYSSPDKHNMLLMESNTKDTVELGPNETFDAELLANRLYSFWGKAKNQTSSEGVKAIFASEDAFLIKVTFKNGNILYEWVFQKGDKVYNITIVGSEDMIKALRPVLEQSWGLYPNIPGK
;
A
#
# COMPACT_ATOMS: atom_id res chain seq x y z
N MET A 1 -1.39 2.07 -36.90
CA MET A 1 -2.39 2.09 -35.84
C MET A 1 -1.90 1.22 -34.71
N LYS A 2 -1.17 1.78 -33.74
CA LYS A 2 -0.68 1.08 -32.54
C LYS A 2 -1.12 1.92 -31.36
N ASN A 3 -2.28 1.59 -30.77
CA ASN A 3 -2.94 2.40 -29.78
C ASN A 3 -2.97 1.71 -28.41
N LYS A 4 -2.43 2.42 -27.40
CA LYS A 4 -3.13 2.67 -26.14
C LYS A 4 -3.36 1.48 -25.23
N ILE A 5 -2.35 1.04 -24.52
CA ILE A 5 -2.56 0.17 -23.35
C ILE A 5 -1.51 0.52 -22.30
N ILE A 6 -1.57 1.67 -21.63
CA ILE A 6 -0.52 1.86 -20.59
C ILE A 6 -0.99 2.70 -19.38
N LEU A 7 -2.23 3.10 -19.35
CA LEU A 7 -2.73 3.76 -18.13
C LEU A 7 -3.55 2.84 -17.20
N SER A 8 -3.57 1.53 -17.46
CA SER A 8 -4.53 0.66 -16.78
C SER A 8 -4.13 0.17 -15.39
N SER A 9 -2.84 0.12 -15.06
CA SER A 9 -2.43 -0.35 -13.74
C SER A 9 -2.66 0.68 -12.63
N VAL A 10 -2.46 1.95 -12.94
CA VAL A 10 -2.63 3.03 -11.96
C VAL A 10 -4.10 3.32 -11.66
N MET A 11 -4.99 3.13 -12.65
CA MET A 11 -6.45 3.32 -12.44
C MET A 11 -7.10 2.23 -11.57
N LEU A 12 -6.50 1.05 -11.46
CA LEU A 12 -7.06 -0.03 -10.64
C LEU A 12 -6.94 0.24 -9.14
N LEU A 13 -5.93 0.98 -8.69
CA LEU A 13 -5.78 1.34 -7.28
C LEU A 13 -6.88 2.30 -6.77
N SER A 14 -7.36 3.21 -7.64
CA SER A 14 -8.40 4.18 -7.24
C SER A 14 -9.75 3.54 -6.92
N ALA A 15 -10.06 2.37 -7.50
CA ALA A 15 -11.32 1.66 -7.26
C ALA A 15 -11.36 0.94 -5.89
N PHE A 16 -10.20 0.60 -5.31
CA PHE A 16 -10.16 -0.14 -4.05
C PHE A 16 -10.47 0.72 -2.82
N ILE A 17 -10.15 2.01 -2.89
CA ILE A 17 -10.35 2.92 -1.75
C ILE A 17 -11.82 3.24 -1.51
N LEU A 18 -12.67 3.10 -2.55
CA LEU A 18 -14.10 3.35 -2.44
C LEU A 18 -14.89 2.16 -1.87
N ALA A 19 -14.36 0.94 -1.96
CA ALA A 19 -15.07 -0.26 -1.47
C ALA A 19 -14.93 -0.47 0.05
N ALA A 20 -14.01 0.22 0.72
CA ALA A 20 -13.85 0.16 2.18
C ALA A 20 -14.80 1.11 2.95
N CYS A 21 -15.63 1.90 2.24
CA CYS A 21 -16.64 2.79 2.82
C CYS A 21 -18.03 2.17 2.68
N GLY A 22 -18.33 1.11 3.41
CA GLY A 22 -19.63 0.47 3.43
C GLY A 22 -20.18 0.31 4.84
N ASN A 23 -21.18 1.12 5.17
CA ASN A 23 -22.18 1.01 6.24
C ASN A 23 -21.76 1.25 7.70
N GLY A 24 -22.03 2.46 8.13
CA GLY A 24 -22.36 2.80 9.50
C GLY A 24 -23.53 3.79 9.50
N GLU A 25 -24.75 3.28 9.59
CA GLU A 25 -25.95 4.10 9.71
C GLU A 25 -25.94 4.89 11.02
N LYS A 26 -26.16 6.19 10.89
CA LYS A 26 -26.41 7.11 11.99
C LYS A 26 -27.81 6.91 12.56
N LYS A 27 -27.93 6.79 13.86
CA LYS A 27 -29.14 7.17 14.58
C LYS A 27 -28.78 8.26 15.59
N ALA A 28 -29.24 9.44 15.31
CA ALA A 28 -29.20 10.56 16.23
C ALA A 28 -30.29 10.39 17.29
N THR A 29 -29.98 10.66 18.55
CA THR A 29 -30.97 11.09 19.54
C THR A 29 -30.27 12.02 20.54
N GLU A 30 -30.69 13.24 20.54
CA GLU A 30 -30.42 14.24 21.59
C GLU A 30 -31.06 13.80 22.90
N THR A 31 -30.44 14.08 24.03
CA THR A 31 -31.09 14.59 25.22
C THR A 31 -30.06 15.10 26.25
N THR A 32 -30.41 16.20 26.85
CA THR A 32 -29.85 17.23 27.69
C THR A 32 -29.41 16.78 29.11
N ALA A 33 -28.33 17.39 29.57
CA ALA A 33 -27.94 17.89 30.90
C ALA A 33 -28.05 17.02 32.18
N ALA A 34 -26.95 16.93 32.92
CA ALA A 34 -26.79 17.49 34.29
C ALA A 34 -25.37 17.23 34.84
N SER A 35 -24.79 18.27 35.41
CA SER A 35 -23.52 18.31 36.15
C SER A 35 -23.48 17.36 37.35
N THR A 36 -22.33 16.67 37.54
CA THR A 36 -21.84 16.45 38.93
C THR A 36 -20.31 16.14 38.86
N THR A 37 -19.57 17.03 39.51
CA THR A 37 -18.12 16.97 39.74
C THR A 37 -17.77 15.76 40.60
N LYS A 38 -16.97 14.83 40.12
CA LYS A 38 -16.17 13.91 40.96
C LYS A 38 -14.77 13.79 40.41
N ALA A 39 -13.81 14.09 41.26
CA ALA A 39 -12.40 13.97 41.01
C ALA A 39 -12.06 12.57 40.52
N GLN A 40 -11.49 12.46 39.32
CA GLN A 40 -11.03 11.20 38.72
C GLN A 40 -9.52 11.16 38.78
N LYS A 41 -9.06 10.19 39.55
CA LYS A 41 -7.68 9.72 39.70
C LYS A 41 -7.07 9.50 38.32
N THR A 42 -6.02 10.25 38.00
CA THR A 42 -5.23 10.07 36.78
C THR A 42 -4.55 8.71 36.79
N THR A 43 -5.08 7.79 36.02
CA THR A 43 -4.37 6.57 35.61
C THR A 43 -3.45 6.95 34.45
N PRO A 44 -2.15 6.53 34.44
CA PRO A 44 -1.27 6.78 33.31
C PRO A 44 -1.86 6.14 32.07
N GLY A 45 -2.13 6.93 31.04
CA GLY A 45 -2.60 6.44 29.74
C GLY A 45 -1.61 5.41 29.19
N SER A 46 -2.06 4.18 29.07
CA SER A 46 -1.39 3.16 28.29
C SER A 46 -1.38 3.65 26.83
N SER A 47 -0.24 4.16 26.37
CA SER A 47 -0.02 4.33 24.95
C SER A 47 0.01 2.90 24.38
N SER A 48 -1.03 2.51 23.66
CA SER A 48 -1.06 1.24 22.93
C SER A 48 0.02 1.29 21.85
N ARG A 49 1.20 0.82 22.20
CA ARG A 49 2.27 0.58 21.24
C ARG A 49 1.70 -0.42 20.23
N ALA A 50 1.66 -0.05 18.94
CA ALA A 50 1.25 -0.96 17.88
C ALA A 50 2.00 -2.28 18.07
N LYS A 51 1.25 -3.41 18.13
CA LYS A 51 1.85 -4.72 18.41
C LYS A 51 2.80 -5.06 17.25
N GLU A 52 4.07 -5.16 17.54
CA GLU A 52 5.11 -5.48 16.58
C GLU A 52 4.84 -6.87 15.98
N ILE A 53 4.90 -6.98 14.65
CA ILE A 53 4.69 -8.26 13.97
C ILE A 53 6.01 -9.02 14.00
N SER A 54 6.00 -10.20 14.62
CA SER A 54 7.15 -11.10 14.63
C SER A 54 7.35 -11.74 13.26
N LEU A 55 8.59 -11.89 12.80
CA LEU A 55 8.89 -12.64 11.58
C LEU A 55 8.37 -14.10 11.64
N ALA A 56 8.30 -14.69 12.83
CA ALA A 56 7.73 -16.02 13.04
C ALA A 56 6.24 -16.07 12.72
N ASP A 57 5.52 -14.95 12.77
CA ASP A 57 4.09 -14.83 12.45
C ASP A 57 3.84 -14.42 11.01
N THR A 58 4.85 -14.46 10.16
CA THR A 58 4.75 -14.10 8.74
C THR A 58 4.86 -15.31 7.82
N GLN A 59 4.30 -15.17 6.64
CA GLN A 59 4.51 -16.02 5.48
C GLN A 59 5.27 -15.27 4.41
N ARG A 60 6.08 -15.98 3.63
CA ARG A 60 6.79 -15.40 2.49
C ARG A 60 5.98 -15.60 1.23
N ILE A 61 5.67 -14.52 0.54
CA ILE A 61 4.87 -14.49 -0.68
C ILE A 61 5.65 -13.82 -1.80
N GLY A 62 5.23 -14.05 -3.03
CA GLY A 62 5.85 -13.43 -4.21
C GLY A 62 6.10 -14.43 -5.33
N ASN A 63 6.82 -14.00 -6.35
CA ASN A 63 7.33 -14.81 -7.45
C ASN A 63 8.50 -14.08 -8.14
N GLU A 64 9.09 -14.69 -9.15
CA GLU A 64 10.26 -14.16 -9.88
C GLU A 64 10.02 -12.80 -10.55
N ASN A 65 8.76 -12.46 -10.85
CA ASN A 65 8.44 -11.18 -11.50
C ASN A 65 8.43 -10.02 -10.52
N PHE A 66 7.96 -10.25 -9.28
CA PHE A 66 7.72 -9.18 -8.29
C PHE A 66 8.70 -9.20 -7.13
N GLY A 67 9.58 -10.21 -7.08
CA GLY A 67 10.34 -10.53 -5.88
C GLY A 67 9.46 -11.20 -4.83
N TYR A 68 10.02 -11.40 -3.65
CA TYR A 68 9.40 -12.08 -2.52
C TYR A 68 9.45 -11.18 -1.28
N ILE A 69 8.40 -11.22 -0.47
CA ILE A 69 8.27 -10.40 0.73
C ILE A 69 7.53 -11.16 1.83
N ASN A 70 7.75 -10.78 3.07
CA ASN A 70 7.05 -11.37 4.20
C ASN A 70 5.81 -10.54 4.58
N ILE A 71 4.68 -11.22 4.78
CA ILE A 71 3.42 -10.64 5.24
C ILE A 71 2.82 -11.50 6.35
N PRO A 72 1.85 -11.03 7.14
CA PRO A 72 1.19 -11.86 8.15
C PRO A 72 0.65 -13.17 7.57
N LYS A 73 0.74 -14.26 8.34
CA LYS A 73 0.34 -15.61 7.90
C LYS A 73 -1.13 -15.74 7.52
N ASP A 74 -1.97 -14.91 8.10
CA ASP A 74 -3.42 -14.89 7.88
C ASP A 74 -3.85 -14.09 6.64
N TRP A 75 -2.93 -13.35 6.01
CA TRP A 75 -3.25 -12.63 4.79
C TRP A 75 -3.39 -13.59 3.60
N VAL A 76 -4.37 -13.31 2.77
CA VAL A 76 -4.75 -14.16 1.63
C VAL A 76 -4.63 -13.43 0.31
N VAL A 77 -4.49 -14.20 -0.77
CA VAL A 77 -4.52 -13.65 -2.14
C VAL A 77 -5.85 -12.92 -2.34
N TYR A 78 -5.76 -11.66 -2.72
CA TYR A 78 -6.92 -10.86 -3.02
C TYR A 78 -7.32 -11.03 -4.49
N ASN A 79 -8.36 -11.86 -4.72
CA ASN A 79 -8.96 -12.04 -6.04
C ASN A 79 -10.11 -11.06 -6.22
N PHE A 80 -9.89 -10.00 -6.95
CA PHE A 80 -10.98 -9.12 -7.37
C PHE A 80 -11.75 -9.83 -8.49
N LYS A 81 -12.95 -10.33 -8.19
CA LYS A 81 -13.91 -10.70 -9.23
C LYS A 81 -14.44 -9.41 -9.84
N ALA A 82 -13.66 -8.79 -10.71
CA ALA A 82 -14.14 -7.70 -11.52
C ALA A 82 -15.20 -8.25 -12.47
N GLN A 83 -16.43 -7.77 -12.33
CA GLN A 83 -17.38 -7.83 -13.42
C GLN A 83 -16.70 -7.24 -14.67
N SER A 84 -16.58 -8.07 -15.70
CA SER A 84 -16.24 -7.70 -17.07
C SER A 84 -14.89 -7.02 -17.35
N SER A 85 -13.75 -7.69 -17.14
CA SER A 85 -12.64 -7.52 -18.08
C SER A 85 -11.84 -8.82 -18.18
N LYS A 86 -11.77 -9.35 -19.39
CA LYS A 86 -11.00 -10.56 -19.76
C LYS A 86 -9.47 -10.39 -19.70
N THR A 87 -9.00 -9.32 -19.03
CA THR A 87 -7.58 -9.04 -18.86
C THR A 87 -7.32 -8.78 -17.37
N GLN A 88 -7.29 -9.85 -16.59
CA GLN A 88 -6.53 -9.82 -15.36
C GLN A 88 -5.06 -9.69 -15.80
N SER A 89 -4.52 -8.47 -15.75
CA SER A 89 -3.12 -8.28 -16.11
C SER A 89 -2.30 -9.06 -15.07
N SER A 90 -1.50 -9.99 -15.55
CA SER A 90 -0.51 -10.76 -14.78
C SER A 90 0.59 -9.89 -14.15
N LYS A 91 0.38 -8.58 -14.07
CA LYS A 91 1.34 -7.55 -13.70
C LYS A 91 1.25 -7.08 -12.25
N THR A 92 0.33 -7.61 -11.46
CA THR A 92 0.15 -7.19 -10.07
C THR A 92 -0.18 -8.37 -9.19
N LEU A 93 0.57 -8.55 -8.12
CA LEU A 93 0.27 -9.51 -7.07
C LEU A 93 -0.40 -8.80 -5.91
N LYS A 94 -1.51 -9.33 -5.40
CA LYS A 94 -2.35 -8.66 -4.39
C LYS A 94 -2.67 -9.59 -3.24
N TYR A 95 -2.49 -9.09 -2.03
CA TYR A 95 -2.87 -9.76 -0.78
C TYR A 95 -3.69 -8.84 0.09
N SER A 96 -4.56 -9.39 0.90
CA SER A 96 -5.31 -8.62 1.89
C SER A 96 -5.36 -9.32 3.24
N SER A 97 -5.54 -8.54 4.30
CA SER A 97 -5.98 -9.05 5.59
C SER A 97 -7.33 -9.77 5.46
N PRO A 98 -7.67 -10.69 6.38
CA PRO A 98 -8.94 -11.43 6.35
C PRO A 98 -10.18 -10.52 6.31
N ASP A 99 -10.12 -9.39 7.01
CA ASP A 99 -11.17 -8.37 7.06
C ASP A 99 -11.19 -7.44 5.83
N LYS A 100 -10.20 -7.56 4.93
CA LYS A 100 -10.01 -6.77 3.70
C LYS A 100 -9.80 -5.26 3.93
N HIS A 101 -9.51 -4.86 5.16
CA HIS A 101 -9.22 -3.46 5.47
C HIS A 101 -7.77 -3.05 5.12
N ASN A 102 -6.86 -4.02 5.09
CA ASN A 102 -5.47 -3.79 4.77
C ASN A 102 -5.08 -4.61 3.55
N MET A 103 -4.30 -4.01 2.65
CA MET A 103 -3.91 -4.65 1.39
C MET A 103 -2.45 -4.38 1.07
N LEU A 104 -1.78 -5.38 0.50
CA LEU A 104 -0.47 -5.26 -0.11
C LEU A 104 -0.60 -5.51 -1.62
N LEU A 105 0.08 -4.68 -2.40
CA LEU A 105 0.25 -4.86 -3.84
C LEU A 105 1.73 -4.87 -4.17
N MET A 106 2.11 -5.74 -5.10
CA MET A 106 3.44 -5.80 -5.66
C MET A 106 3.34 -5.70 -7.18
N GLU A 107 4.09 -4.80 -7.75
CA GLU A 107 4.16 -4.60 -9.21
C GLU A 107 5.61 -4.53 -9.66
N SER A 108 5.86 -4.84 -10.91
CA SER A 108 7.15 -4.60 -11.54
C SER A 108 6.97 -4.06 -12.95
N ASN A 109 7.84 -3.15 -13.32
CA ASN A 109 7.85 -2.52 -14.62
C ASN A 109 9.22 -2.69 -15.28
N THR A 110 9.23 -2.83 -16.59
CA THR A 110 10.42 -2.78 -17.43
C THR A 110 10.27 -1.62 -18.42
N LYS A 111 11.35 -1.23 -19.06
CA LYS A 111 11.31 -0.18 -20.09
C LYS A 111 10.26 -0.43 -21.17
N ASP A 112 10.06 -1.70 -21.55
CA ASP A 112 9.10 -2.08 -22.59
C ASP A 112 7.64 -2.03 -22.11
N THR A 113 7.41 -1.97 -20.83
CA THR A 113 6.04 -1.92 -20.25
C THR A 113 5.59 -0.51 -19.90
N VAL A 114 6.49 0.48 -20.00
CA VAL A 114 6.25 1.88 -19.66
C VAL A 114 6.39 2.75 -20.90
N GLU A 115 5.37 3.55 -21.20
CA GLU A 115 5.45 4.55 -22.26
C GLU A 115 6.34 5.71 -21.79
N LEU A 116 7.40 5.97 -22.55
CA LEU A 116 8.32 7.05 -22.29
C LEU A 116 8.07 8.23 -23.22
N GLY A 117 8.11 9.43 -22.68
CA GLY A 117 8.12 10.66 -23.46
C GLY A 117 9.47 10.91 -24.14
N PRO A 118 9.57 11.91 -25.03
CA PRO A 118 10.77 12.16 -25.88
C PRO A 118 11.99 12.43 -25.07
N ASN A 119 12.17 12.66 -23.93
CA ASN A 119 13.39 12.90 -23.14
C ASN A 119 13.35 12.21 -21.77
N GLU A 120 12.47 11.22 -21.61
CA GLU A 120 12.36 10.50 -20.35
C GLU A 120 13.27 9.27 -20.35
N THR A 121 13.92 9.08 -19.21
CA THR A 121 14.70 7.88 -18.92
C THR A 121 13.87 6.97 -18.03
N PHE A 122 13.85 5.68 -18.35
CA PHE A 122 13.19 4.69 -17.51
C PHE A 122 14.02 4.43 -16.26
N ASP A 123 13.51 4.88 -15.11
CA ASP A 123 14.09 4.65 -13.79
C ASP A 123 13.03 4.75 -12.67
N ALA A 124 13.45 4.52 -11.43
CA ALA A 124 12.57 4.60 -10.27
C ALA A 124 12.07 6.03 -10.02
N GLU A 125 12.88 7.06 -10.31
CA GLU A 125 12.49 8.46 -10.10
C GLU A 125 11.36 8.88 -11.03
N LEU A 126 11.43 8.50 -12.31
CA LEU A 126 10.35 8.75 -13.27
C LEU A 126 9.03 8.14 -12.80
N LEU A 127 9.07 6.86 -12.41
CA LEU A 127 7.86 6.17 -11.97
C LEU A 127 7.33 6.73 -10.65
N ALA A 128 8.19 7.04 -9.69
CA ALA A 128 7.80 7.68 -8.44
C ALA A 128 7.14 9.04 -8.67
N ASN A 129 7.69 9.87 -9.54
CA ASN A 129 7.12 11.18 -9.88
C ASN A 129 5.73 11.07 -10.54
N ARG A 130 5.55 10.07 -11.42
CA ARG A 130 4.25 9.80 -12.06
C ARG A 130 3.21 9.34 -11.03
N LEU A 131 3.58 8.43 -10.13
CA LEU A 131 2.71 7.95 -9.05
C LEU A 131 2.39 9.06 -8.05
N TYR A 132 3.37 9.85 -7.65
CA TYR A 132 3.13 11.01 -6.79
C TYR A 132 2.14 12.01 -7.41
N SER A 133 2.30 12.30 -8.70
CA SER A 133 1.37 13.16 -9.43
C SER A 133 -0.04 12.54 -9.53
N PHE A 134 -0.13 11.24 -9.70
CA PHE A 134 -1.40 10.51 -9.72
C PHE A 134 -2.11 10.60 -8.37
N TRP A 135 -1.41 10.31 -7.28
CA TRP A 135 -1.97 10.36 -5.94
C TRP A 135 -2.35 11.79 -5.52
N GLY A 136 -1.57 12.80 -5.91
CA GLY A 136 -1.87 14.20 -5.66
C GLY A 136 -3.19 14.69 -6.29
N LYS A 137 -3.71 13.96 -7.29
CA LYS A 137 -5.00 14.25 -7.95
C LYS A 137 -6.15 13.39 -7.42
N ALA A 138 -5.91 12.48 -6.49
CA ALA A 138 -6.96 11.60 -5.96
C ALA A 138 -7.97 12.40 -5.12
N LYS A 139 -9.26 12.32 -5.48
CA LYS A 139 -10.33 13.14 -4.87
C LYS A 139 -10.57 12.90 -3.37
N ASN A 140 -10.20 11.73 -2.88
CA ASN A 140 -10.41 11.30 -1.49
C ASN A 140 -9.14 11.38 -0.63
N GLN A 141 -8.02 11.88 -1.16
CA GLN A 141 -6.81 12.13 -0.38
C GLN A 141 -6.92 13.44 0.41
N THR A 142 -6.25 13.52 1.55
CA THR A 142 -6.10 14.72 2.37
C THR A 142 -4.68 15.27 2.34
N SER A 143 -3.69 14.39 2.17
CA SER A 143 -2.29 14.76 1.97
C SER A 143 -1.55 13.71 1.15
N SER A 144 -0.50 14.15 0.46
CA SER A 144 0.49 13.29 -0.16
C SER A 144 1.88 13.84 0.08
N GLU A 145 2.82 12.97 0.42
CA GLU A 145 4.23 13.28 0.70
C GLU A 145 5.11 12.32 -0.08
N GLY A 146 6.21 12.81 -0.63
CA GLY A 146 7.22 12.00 -1.31
C GLY A 146 8.59 12.25 -0.71
N VAL A 147 9.31 11.20 -0.34
CA VAL A 147 10.65 11.29 0.25
C VAL A 147 11.57 10.20 -0.30
N LYS A 148 12.88 10.44 -0.27
CA LYS A 148 13.87 9.38 -0.48
C LYS A 148 13.89 8.46 0.75
N ALA A 149 14.02 7.16 0.52
CA ALA A 149 13.98 6.13 1.54
C ALA A 149 14.93 4.99 1.16
N ILE A 150 15.08 4.03 2.06
CA ILE A 150 15.73 2.75 1.77
C ILE A 150 14.65 1.65 1.92
N PHE A 151 14.58 0.76 0.96
CA PHE A 151 13.71 -0.40 1.00
C PHE A 151 14.50 -1.67 0.65
N ALA A 152 14.63 -2.60 1.59
CA ALA A 152 15.39 -3.83 1.42
C ALA A 152 16.84 -3.59 0.91
N SER A 153 17.51 -2.59 1.46
CA SER A 153 18.85 -2.14 1.08
C SER A 153 18.98 -1.45 -0.29
N GLU A 154 17.87 -1.23 -1.00
CA GLU A 154 17.83 -0.49 -2.25
C GLU A 154 17.45 0.98 -1.99
N ASP A 155 18.04 1.90 -2.75
CA ASP A 155 17.59 3.29 -2.80
C ASP A 155 16.18 3.35 -3.36
N ALA A 156 15.26 3.97 -2.63
CA ALA A 156 13.84 4.00 -2.95
C ALA A 156 13.26 5.41 -2.84
N PHE A 157 12.13 5.61 -3.48
CA PHE A 157 11.22 6.72 -3.24
C PHE A 157 10.02 6.19 -2.47
N LEU A 158 9.69 6.82 -1.35
CA LEU A 158 8.50 6.51 -0.57
C LEU A 158 7.46 7.59 -0.80
N ILE A 159 6.29 7.17 -1.27
CA ILE A 159 5.09 8.01 -1.38
C ILE A 159 4.16 7.63 -0.24
N LYS A 160 3.80 8.61 0.59
CA LYS A 160 2.80 8.46 1.64
C LYS A 160 1.56 9.25 1.24
N VAL A 161 0.40 8.62 1.33
CA VAL A 161 -0.89 9.27 1.07
C VAL A 161 -1.82 9.01 2.25
N THR A 162 -2.46 10.06 2.73
CA THR A 162 -3.51 9.96 3.75
C THR A 162 -4.86 10.20 3.10
N PHE A 163 -5.83 9.35 3.39
CA PHE A 163 -7.18 9.43 2.83
C PHE A 163 -8.20 9.94 3.84
N LYS A 164 -9.30 10.50 3.34
CA LYS A 164 -10.40 11.05 4.16
C LYS A 164 -11.05 10.05 5.12
N ASN A 165 -10.97 8.75 4.81
CA ASN A 165 -11.46 7.67 5.67
C ASN A 165 -10.48 7.25 6.77
N GLY A 166 -9.34 7.94 6.89
CA GLY A 166 -8.29 7.63 7.86
C GLY A 166 -7.30 6.56 7.43
N ASN A 167 -7.49 5.92 6.30
CA ASN A 167 -6.50 4.99 5.77
C ASN A 167 -5.26 5.74 5.29
N ILE A 168 -4.14 5.05 5.37
CA ILE A 168 -2.84 5.52 4.86
C ILE A 168 -2.38 4.55 3.78
N LEU A 169 -1.73 5.08 2.77
CA LEU A 169 -1.00 4.31 1.75
C LEU A 169 0.48 4.65 1.87
N TYR A 170 1.31 3.63 1.85
CA TYR A 170 2.74 3.73 1.60
C TYR A 170 3.06 2.99 0.31
N GLU A 171 3.79 3.63 -0.58
CA GLU A 171 4.24 3.05 -1.84
C GLU A 171 5.74 3.31 -2.00
N TRP A 172 6.52 2.24 -2.00
CA TRP A 172 7.95 2.27 -2.28
C TRP A 172 8.18 1.98 -3.75
N VAL A 173 8.94 2.84 -4.39
CA VAL A 173 9.36 2.70 -5.79
C VAL A 173 10.88 2.65 -5.82
N PHE A 174 11.43 1.56 -6.30
CA PHE A 174 12.88 1.35 -6.35
C PHE A 174 13.28 0.54 -7.57
N GLN A 175 14.53 0.69 -8.00
CA GLN A 175 15.06 -0.02 -9.15
C GLN A 175 16.03 -1.10 -8.70
N LYS A 176 15.91 -2.29 -9.30
CA LYS A 176 16.91 -3.34 -9.19
C LYS A 176 17.13 -3.99 -10.54
N GLY A 177 18.36 -3.85 -11.07
CA GLY A 177 18.67 -4.26 -12.43
C GLY A 177 17.91 -3.43 -13.48
N ASP A 178 17.26 -4.11 -14.40
CA ASP A 178 16.46 -3.52 -15.47
C ASP A 178 14.97 -3.30 -15.11
N LYS A 179 14.58 -3.62 -13.87
CA LYS A 179 13.21 -3.51 -13.40
C LYS A 179 13.07 -2.42 -12.35
N VAL A 180 11.92 -1.74 -12.40
CA VAL A 180 11.44 -0.89 -11.32
C VAL A 180 10.30 -1.61 -10.62
N TYR A 181 10.41 -1.74 -9.31
CA TYR A 181 9.45 -2.40 -8.45
C TYR A 181 8.63 -1.37 -7.68
N ASN A 182 7.35 -1.67 -7.53
CA ASN A 182 6.43 -0.90 -6.69
C ASN A 182 5.86 -1.84 -5.63
N ILE A 183 6.08 -1.49 -4.37
CA ILE A 183 5.49 -2.20 -3.23
C ILE A 183 4.57 -1.23 -2.52
N THR A 184 3.28 -1.52 -2.54
CA THR A 184 2.25 -0.64 -1.98
C THR A 184 1.54 -1.35 -0.83
N ILE A 185 1.44 -0.68 0.31
CA ILE A 185 0.57 -1.10 1.41
C ILE A 185 -0.46 -0.01 1.68
N VAL A 186 -1.71 -0.40 1.85
CA VAL A 186 -2.81 0.50 2.24
C VAL A 186 -3.59 -0.11 3.40
N GLY A 187 -3.93 0.70 4.38
CA GLY A 187 -4.68 0.24 5.55
C GLY A 187 -4.68 1.24 6.70
N SER A 188 -4.96 0.74 7.90
CA SER A 188 -4.91 1.55 9.11
C SER A 188 -3.47 1.95 9.47
N GLU A 189 -3.33 3.09 10.12
CA GLU A 189 -2.00 3.60 10.54
C GLU A 189 -1.27 2.60 11.44
N ASP A 190 -1.98 1.97 12.37
CA ASP A 190 -1.37 1.02 13.31
C ASP A 190 -0.86 -0.24 12.61
N MET A 191 -1.62 -0.77 11.63
CA MET A 191 -1.19 -1.91 10.82
C MET A 191 0.02 -1.56 9.98
N ILE A 192 0.04 -0.39 9.34
CA ILE A 192 1.18 0.05 8.55
C ILE A 192 2.43 0.22 9.41
N LYS A 193 2.31 0.86 10.59
CA LYS A 193 3.43 0.99 11.54
C LYS A 193 3.99 -0.36 11.98
N ALA A 194 3.11 -1.33 12.22
CA ALA A 194 3.54 -2.67 12.64
C ALA A 194 4.19 -3.49 11.50
N LEU A 195 3.68 -3.37 10.28
CA LEU A 195 4.10 -4.20 9.15
C LEU A 195 5.27 -3.60 8.37
N ARG A 196 5.41 -2.28 8.34
CA ARG A 196 6.44 -1.57 7.59
C ARG A 196 7.87 -2.11 7.83
N PRO A 197 8.35 -2.30 9.07
CA PRO A 197 9.69 -2.84 9.31
C PRO A 197 9.89 -4.23 8.71
N VAL A 198 8.85 -5.07 8.73
CA VAL A 198 8.87 -6.41 8.14
C VAL A 198 9.00 -6.32 6.61
N LEU A 199 8.22 -5.46 5.97
CA LEU A 199 8.28 -5.26 4.52
C LEU A 199 9.65 -4.74 4.09
N GLU A 200 10.14 -3.67 4.73
CA GLU A 200 11.39 -3.00 4.40
C GLU A 200 12.63 -3.90 4.56
N GLN A 201 12.56 -4.93 5.41
CA GLN A 201 13.67 -5.85 5.66
C GLN A 201 13.57 -7.17 4.91
N SER A 202 12.38 -7.54 4.45
CA SER A 202 12.16 -8.89 3.94
C SER A 202 12.08 -9.02 2.43
N TRP A 203 11.87 -7.94 1.69
CA TRP A 203 11.80 -8.02 0.23
C TRP A 203 13.15 -8.48 -0.37
N GLY A 204 13.10 -9.31 -1.40
CA GLY A 204 14.28 -9.76 -2.12
C GLY A 204 13.91 -10.64 -3.32
N LEU A 205 14.90 -10.97 -4.15
CA LEU A 205 14.68 -11.74 -5.36
C LEU A 205 14.65 -13.26 -5.14
N TYR A 206 15.02 -13.72 -3.95
CA TYR A 206 15.10 -15.15 -3.66
C TYR A 206 13.96 -15.61 -2.73
N PRO A 207 13.29 -16.75 -3.04
CA PRO A 207 12.14 -17.20 -2.25
C PRO A 207 12.48 -17.55 -0.79
N ASN A 208 13.70 -18.05 -0.56
CA ASN A 208 14.10 -18.59 0.74
C ASN A 208 15.07 -17.68 1.53
N ILE A 209 15.42 -16.51 1.00
CA ILE A 209 16.41 -15.62 1.62
C ILE A 209 15.79 -14.22 1.73
N PRO A 210 15.19 -13.87 2.87
CA PRO A 210 14.67 -12.53 3.10
C PRO A 210 15.75 -11.46 2.96
N GLY A 211 15.43 -10.35 2.30
CA GLY A 211 16.33 -9.22 2.15
C GLY A 211 17.46 -9.40 1.11
N LYS A 212 17.39 -10.43 0.26
CA LYS A 212 18.38 -10.67 -0.81
C LYS A 212 17.73 -10.92 -2.16
#